data_54248bc6579a1263d0e49bd37652b09c
#
_entry.id   54248bc6579a1263d0e49bd37652b09c
#
_cell.length_a   1.000
_cell.length_b   1.000
_cell.length_c   1.000
_cell.angle_alpha   90.00
_cell.angle_beta   90.00
_cell.angle_gamma   90.00
#
_symmetry.space_group_name_H-M   'P 1'
#
loop_
_entity.id
_entity.type
_entity.pdbx_description
1 polymer ?
#
loop_
_entity_poly.entity_id
_entity_poly.type
_entity_poly.pdbx_seq_one_letter_code
_entity_poly.pdbx_strand_id
1 'polypeptide(L)'
;MLEISGKTNLLEQNAYKYSLQDVAEPNLQRDIYTQGMVPKVPFNHRRVPMNMPEEIWITDTSLRDGQQSVEPYTVDQIVNIYKYLSRLGGPYGIIRQTEFFIYSKKDREALEKCMELGLKFPEITTWILSLIHISEP
;
A
#
# COMPACT_ATOMS: atom_id res chain seq x y z
N MET A 1 -7.15 -21.63 -17.87
CA MET A 1 -6.55 -22.05 -19.15
C MET A 1 -6.56 -20.83 -20.05
N LEU A 2 -5.46 -20.53 -20.74
CA LEU A 2 -5.39 -19.43 -21.70
C LEU A 2 -5.90 -19.93 -23.04
N GLU A 3 -6.87 -19.27 -23.61
CA GLU A 3 -7.45 -19.63 -24.91
C GLU A 3 -7.47 -18.43 -25.84
N ILE A 4 -7.32 -18.66 -27.14
CA ILE A 4 -7.44 -17.60 -28.14
C ILE A 4 -8.93 -17.35 -28.40
N SER A 5 -9.36 -16.14 -28.09
CA SER A 5 -10.75 -15.73 -28.35
C SER A 5 -11.02 -15.66 -29.86
N GLY A 6 -12.00 -16.40 -30.33
CA GLY A 6 -12.42 -16.35 -31.73
C GLY A 6 -13.02 -15.02 -32.20
N LYS A 7 -13.36 -14.12 -31.22
CA LYS A 7 -13.92 -12.80 -31.54
C LYS A 7 -12.85 -11.72 -31.64
N THR A 8 -11.84 -11.75 -30.78
CA THR A 8 -10.84 -10.68 -30.67
C THR A 8 -9.48 -11.09 -31.24
N ASN A 9 -9.29 -12.39 -31.47
CA ASN A 9 -8.02 -13.01 -31.82
C ASN A 9 -6.88 -12.73 -30.79
N LEU A 10 -7.29 -12.41 -29.56
CA LEU A 10 -6.38 -12.17 -28.43
C LEU A 10 -6.38 -13.38 -27.51
N LEU A 11 -5.30 -13.53 -26.77
CA LEU A 11 -5.18 -14.52 -25.72
C LEU A 11 -6.03 -14.03 -24.53
N GLU A 12 -7.14 -14.71 -24.29
CA GLU A 12 -8.03 -14.39 -23.17
C GLU A 12 -7.93 -15.49 -22.12
N GLN A 13 -7.91 -15.09 -20.89
CA GLN A 13 -8.03 -15.99 -19.77
C GLN A 13 -9.51 -16.10 -19.42
N ASN A 14 -10.06 -17.31 -19.39
CA ASN A 14 -11.41 -17.50 -18.92
C ASN A 14 -11.57 -16.88 -17.54
N ALA A 15 -12.50 -15.92 -17.44
CA ALA A 15 -12.77 -15.23 -16.20
C ALA A 15 -13.10 -16.25 -15.10
N TYR A 16 -12.27 -16.29 -14.08
CA TYR A 16 -12.57 -17.03 -12.87
C TYR A 16 -13.87 -16.46 -12.29
N LYS A 17 -14.90 -17.25 -12.24
CA LYS A 17 -16.08 -16.91 -11.44
C LYS A 17 -15.71 -17.10 -9.99
N TYR A 18 -15.31 -16.04 -9.32
CA TYR A 18 -15.16 -16.06 -7.89
C TYR A 18 -16.54 -16.22 -7.26
N SER A 19 -16.78 -17.30 -6.58
CA SER A 19 -17.86 -17.35 -5.62
C SER A 19 -17.31 -16.76 -4.31
N LEU A 20 -17.86 -15.65 -3.89
CA LEU A 20 -17.63 -15.15 -2.54
C LEU A 20 -18.12 -16.21 -1.55
N GLN A 21 -17.18 -16.83 -0.85
CA GLN A 21 -17.51 -17.68 0.27
C GLN A 21 -17.59 -16.81 1.52
N ASP A 22 -18.64 -17.03 2.30
CA ASP A 22 -18.76 -16.41 3.61
C ASP A 22 -17.81 -17.13 4.56
N VAL A 23 -16.60 -16.61 4.70
CA VAL A 23 -15.57 -17.17 5.58
C VAL A 23 -15.39 -16.24 6.77
N ALA A 24 -15.23 -16.80 7.97
CA ALA A 24 -15.06 -16.04 9.21
C ALA A 24 -13.74 -15.23 9.24
N GLU A 25 -12.79 -15.59 8.40
CA GLU A 25 -11.51 -14.88 8.21
C GLU A 25 -11.36 -14.47 6.75
N PRO A 26 -10.52 -13.44 6.44
CA PRO A 26 -10.17 -13.13 5.07
C PRO A 26 -9.67 -14.38 4.35
N ASN A 27 -10.20 -14.66 3.16
CA ASN A 27 -9.74 -15.78 2.35
C ASN A 27 -8.31 -15.50 1.87
N LEU A 28 -7.34 -15.98 2.59
CA LEU A 28 -5.92 -15.82 2.28
C LEU A 28 -5.45 -16.78 1.18
N GLN A 29 -6.34 -17.65 0.67
CA GLN A 29 -6.05 -18.62 -0.37
C GLN A 29 -4.73 -19.38 -0.13
N ARG A 30 -4.50 -19.78 1.11
CA ARG A 30 -3.23 -20.42 1.54
C ARG A 30 -3.01 -21.80 0.92
N ASP A 31 -4.06 -22.41 0.42
CA ASP A 31 -4.03 -23.62 -0.40
C ASP A 31 -3.43 -23.37 -1.80
N ILE A 32 -3.66 -22.16 -2.36
CA ILE A 32 -3.13 -21.75 -3.66
C ILE A 32 -1.76 -21.09 -3.49
N TYR A 33 -1.66 -20.16 -2.54
CA TYR A 33 -0.43 -19.42 -2.23
C TYR A 33 0.22 -19.93 -0.96
N THR A 34 0.85 -21.08 -1.05
CA THR A 34 1.59 -21.61 0.09
C THR A 34 2.85 -20.79 0.34
N GLN A 35 3.26 -20.67 1.59
CA GLN A 35 4.45 -19.92 1.99
C GLN A 35 5.74 -20.39 1.26
N GLY A 36 5.76 -21.64 0.80
CA GLY A 36 6.87 -22.18 0.01
C GLY A 36 6.88 -21.78 -1.47
N MET A 37 5.77 -21.21 -1.98
CA MET A 37 5.61 -20.81 -3.38
C MET A 37 5.92 -19.34 -3.64
N VAL A 38 6.23 -18.55 -2.61
CA VAL A 38 6.72 -17.18 -2.82
C VAL A 38 7.92 -17.24 -3.76
N PRO A 39 7.91 -16.50 -4.89
CA PRO A 39 8.98 -16.58 -5.87
C PRO A 39 10.31 -16.22 -5.23
N LYS A 40 11.19 -17.21 -5.14
CA LYS A 40 12.55 -17.01 -4.66
C LYS A 40 13.37 -16.47 -5.81
N VAL A 41 13.91 -15.26 -5.62
CA VAL A 41 14.79 -14.67 -6.63
C VAL A 41 16.06 -15.51 -6.73
N PRO A 42 16.38 -16.08 -7.90
CA PRO A 42 17.64 -16.80 -8.07
C PRO A 42 18.78 -15.78 -8.12
N PHE A 43 19.74 -15.93 -7.24
CA PHE A 43 20.98 -15.18 -7.27
C PHE A 43 22.14 -16.14 -7.57
N ASN A 44 22.93 -15.88 -8.60
CA ASN A 44 24.01 -16.76 -9.07
C ASN A 44 23.58 -18.23 -9.23
N HIS A 45 22.43 -18.47 -9.87
CA HIS A 45 21.83 -19.80 -10.07
C HIS A 45 21.47 -20.55 -8.78
N ARG A 46 21.50 -19.89 -7.62
CA ARG A 46 21.11 -20.43 -6.33
C ARG A 46 19.83 -19.77 -5.86
N ARG A 47 18.92 -20.54 -5.27
CA ARG A 47 17.78 -20.01 -4.56
C ARG A 47 18.26 -19.49 -3.19
N VAL A 48 18.07 -18.20 -2.96
CA VAL A 48 18.32 -17.62 -1.63
C VAL A 48 17.11 -17.95 -0.75
N PRO A 49 17.30 -18.58 0.42
CA PRO A 49 16.21 -18.77 1.36
C PRO A 49 15.68 -17.39 1.81
N MET A 50 14.37 -17.22 1.77
CA MET A 50 13.74 -16.03 2.33
C MET A 50 13.62 -16.19 3.84
N ASN A 51 14.32 -15.36 4.58
CA ASN A 51 14.07 -15.20 5.99
C ASN A 51 12.92 -14.21 6.15
N MET A 52 11.72 -14.74 6.40
CA MET A 52 10.59 -13.89 6.73
C MET A 52 10.82 -13.25 8.10
N PRO A 53 10.62 -11.93 8.25
CA PRO A 53 10.67 -11.29 9.55
C PRO A 53 9.56 -11.83 10.46
N GLU A 54 9.80 -11.81 11.77
CA GLU A 54 8.80 -12.19 12.77
C GLU A 54 7.59 -11.27 12.74
N GLU A 55 7.83 -9.97 12.48
CA GLU A 55 6.80 -8.95 12.36
C GLU A 55 6.76 -8.40 10.93
N ILE A 56 5.56 -8.32 10.37
CA ILE A 56 5.32 -7.65 9.09
C ILE A 56 4.76 -6.26 9.40
N TRP A 57 5.43 -5.23 8.89
CA TRP A 57 4.96 -3.86 8.96
C TRP A 57 4.45 -3.41 7.59
N ILE A 58 3.40 -2.62 7.62
CA ILE A 58 2.79 -2.06 6.42
C ILE A 58 3.13 -0.58 6.34
N THR A 59 3.60 -0.14 5.19
CA THR A 59 3.69 1.28 4.85
C THR A 59 2.52 1.63 3.95
N ASP A 60 1.75 2.62 4.35
CA ASP A 60 0.65 3.15 3.55
C ASP A 60 1.14 4.26 2.62
N THR A 61 0.76 4.20 1.36
CA THR A 61 1.10 5.21 0.35
C THR A 61 -0.13 5.89 -0.23
N SER A 62 -1.31 5.70 0.39
CA SER A 62 -2.57 6.27 -0.10
C SER A 62 -2.54 7.78 -0.20
N LEU A 63 -1.86 8.45 0.75
CA LEU A 63 -1.75 9.91 0.79
C LEU A 63 -0.62 10.45 -0.11
N ARG A 64 0.15 9.58 -0.73
CA ARG A 64 1.16 9.88 -1.74
C ARG A 64 0.73 9.37 -3.11
N ASP A 65 0.93 8.09 -3.37
CA ASP A 65 0.66 7.48 -4.68
C ASP A 65 -0.85 7.36 -4.97
N GLY A 66 -1.65 7.13 -3.93
CA GLY A 66 -3.10 7.03 -4.08
C GLY A 66 -3.74 8.31 -4.63
N GLN A 67 -3.19 9.47 -4.29
CA GLN A 67 -3.69 10.75 -4.82
C GLN A 67 -3.31 11.02 -6.28
N GLN A 68 -2.41 10.25 -6.88
CA GLN A 68 -2.00 10.44 -8.28
C GLN A 68 -3.01 9.89 -9.27
N SER A 69 -3.84 8.95 -8.85
CA SER A 69 -4.82 8.26 -9.69
C SER A 69 -6.25 8.77 -9.54
N VAL A 70 -6.49 9.67 -8.60
CA VAL A 70 -7.81 10.24 -8.28
C VAL A 70 -7.71 11.74 -8.08
N GLU A 71 -8.87 12.39 -7.95
CA GLU A 71 -8.90 13.80 -7.55
C GLU A 71 -8.22 13.96 -6.17
N PRO A 72 -7.35 14.97 -6.00
CA PRO A 72 -6.63 15.18 -4.75
C PRO A 72 -7.57 15.34 -3.56
N TYR A 73 -7.31 14.60 -2.50
CA TYR A 73 -8.12 14.62 -1.28
C TYR A 73 -8.15 16.02 -0.64
N THR A 74 -9.27 16.34 -0.03
CA THR A 74 -9.38 17.52 0.84
C THR A 74 -8.63 17.30 2.14
N VAL A 75 -8.33 18.39 2.86
CA VAL A 75 -7.67 18.33 4.18
C VAL A 75 -8.42 17.40 5.14
N ASP A 76 -9.75 17.52 5.19
CA ASP A 76 -10.57 16.71 6.10
C ASP A 76 -10.58 15.23 5.71
N GLN A 77 -10.56 14.93 4.41
CA GLN A 77 -10.43 13.54 3.93
C GLN A 77 -9.08 12.94 4.33
N ILE A 78 -7.98 13.68 4.16
CA ILE A 78 -6.64 13.23 4.57
C ILE A 78 -6.62 12.93 6.07
N VAL A 79 -7.11 13.84 6.90
CA VAL A 79 -7.18 13.68 8.35
C VAL A 79 -8.03 12.46 8.74
N ASN A 80 -9.15 12.24 8.07
CA ASN A 80 -9.99 11.08 8.33
C ASN A 80 -9.32 9.77 7.91
N ILE A 81 -8.68 9.73 6.72
CA ILE A 81 -7.90 8.56 6.28
C ILE A 81 -6.82 8.24 7.31
N TYR A 82 -6.06 9.23 7.77
CA TYR A 82 -5.02 9.04 8.77
C TYR A 82 -5.55 8.45 10.09
N LYS A 83 -6.71 8.94 10.58
CA LYS A 83 -7.40 8.36 11.74
C LYS A 83 -7.80 6.90 11.51
N TYR A 84 -8.31 6.57 10.33
CA TYR A 84 -8.70 5.20 10.00
C TYR A 84 -7.49 4.28 9.88
N LEU A 85 -6.39 4.74 9.29
CA LEU A 85 -5.14 3.98 9.23
C LEU A 85 -4.61 3.66 10.63
N SER A 86 -4.66 4.64 11.55
CA SER A 86 -4.30 4.41 12.94
C SER A 86 -5.17 3.36 13.62
N ARG A 87 -6.48 3.43 13.41
CA ARG A 87 -7.43 2.44 13.99
C ARG A 87 -7.26 1.06 13.37
N LEU A 88 -7.05 0.99 12.05
CA LEU A 88 -6.83 -0.25 11.32
C LEU A 88 -5.52 -0.92 11.73
N GLY A 89 -4.47 -0.13 11.96
CA GLY A 89 -3.17 -0.62 12.43
C GLY A 89 -3.21 -1.19 13.85
N GLY A 90 -4.24 -0.87 14.61
CA GLY A 90 -4.43 -1.35 15.98
C GLY A 90 -3.38 -0.84 16.96
N PRO A 91 -3.39 -1.37 18.21
CA PRO A 91 -2.54 -0.87 19.28
C PRO A 91 -1.04 -1.12 19.05
N TYR A 92 -0.70 -2.11 18.25
CA TYR A 92 0.69 -2.46 17.93
C TYR A 92 1.22 -1.74 16.70
N GLY A 93 0.35 -1.01 15.97
CA GLY A 93 0.74 -0.22 14.82
C GLY A 93 1.27 -1.09 13.68
N ILE A 94 0.48 -2.07 13.22
CA ILE A 94 0.85 -2.90 12.06
C ILE A 94 1.02 -2.02 10.82
N ILE A 95 0.16 -1.00 10.65
CA ILE A 95 0.43 0.09 9.72
C ILE A 95 1.43 1.01 10.41
N ARG A 96 2.72 0.81 10.06
CA ARG A 96 3.82 1.47 10.74
C ARG A 96 4.02 2.89 10.28
N GLN A 97 3.89 3.12 8.99
CA GLN A 97 4.19 4.39 8.34
C GLN A 97 3.10 4.77 7.35
N THR A 98 2.89 6.07 7.17
CA THR A 98 2.13 6.63 6.06
C THR A 98 2.91 7.77 5.42
N GLU A 99 2.88 7.81 4.10
CA GLU A 99 3.68 8.74 3.30
C GLU A 99 2.83 9.89 2.79
N PHE A 100 3.33 11.11 3.00
CA PHE A 100 2.70 12.34 2.55
C PHE A 100 3.52 13.04 1.47
N PHE A 101 2.85 13.72 0.56
CA PHE A 101 3.44 14.80 -0.22
C PHE A 101 3.31 16.13 0.53
N ILE A 102 4.32 17.02 0.38
CA ILE A 102 4.31 18.35 1.01
C ILE A 102 4.59 19.43 -0.05
N TYR A 103 3.83 19.43 -1.13
CA TYR A 103 4.05 20.40 -2.21
C TYR A 103 3.18 21.62 -2.10
N SER A 104 1.92 21.45 -1.73
CA SER A 104 0.95 22.54 -1.66
C SER A 104 0.73 23.01 -0.22
N LYS A 105 0.15 24.21 -0.07
CA LYS A 105 -0.29 24.72 1.23
C LYS A 105 -1.32 23.78 1.88
N LYS A 106 -2.19 23.19 1.07
CA LYS A 106 -3.19 22.23 1.51
C LYS A 106 -2.52 20.99 2.12
N ASP A 107 -1.46 20.47 1.50
CA ASP A 107 -0.77 19.27 1.99
C ASP A 107 -0.10 19.55 3.33
N ARG A 108 0.50 20.72 3.49
CA ARG A 108 1.09 21.17 4.77
C ARG A 108 0.04 21.31 5.86
N GLU A 109 -1.09 21.95 5.57
CA GLU A 109 -2.21 22.08 6.51
C GLU A 109 -2.73 20.71 6.94
N ALA A 110 -2.89 19.78 6.00
CA ALA A 110 -3.33 18.43 6.31
C ALA A 110 -2.34 17.69 7.19
N LEU A 111 -1.05 17.82 6.90
CA LEU A 111 0.03 17.24 7.70
C LEU A 111 0.03 17.78 9.13
N GLU A 112 -0.04 19.09 9.30
CA GLU A 112 -0.07 19.75 10.61
C GLU A 112 -1.26 19.24 11.45
N LYS A 113 -2.46 19.18 10.85
CA LYS A 113 -3.65 18.63 11.53
C LYS A 113 -3.48 17.16 11.89
N CYS A 114 -2.83 16.36 11.07
CA CYS A 114 -2.55 14.96 11.41
C CYS A 114 -1.55 14.85 12.58
N MET A 115 -0.53 15.70 12.61
CA MET A 115 0.44 15.73 13.71
C MET A 115 -0.20 16.18 15.03
N GLU A 116 -1.11 17.14 15.00
CA GLU A 116 -1.86 17.64 16.17
C GLU A 116 -2.71 16.53 16.84
N LEU A 117 -3.08 15.48 16.09
CA LEU A 117 -3.81 14.36 16.68
C LEU A 117 -3.00 13.56 17.68
N GLY A 118 -1.67 13.67 17.67
CA GLY A 118 -0.79 12.98 18.61
C GLY A 118 -0.86 11.44 18.54
N LEU A 119 -1.27 10.89 17.40
CA LEU A 119 -1.37 9.44 17.23
C LEU A 119 0.04 8.83 17.14
N LYS A 120 0.26 7.73 17.86
CA LYS A 120 1.55 7.05 17.86
C LYS A 120 1.84 6.39 16.51
N PHE A 121 0.82 5.81 15.89
CA PHE A 121 0.91 5.13 14.61
C PHE A 121 -0.28 5.51 13.71
N PRO A 122 -0.09 5.51 12.38
CA PRO A 122 1.20 5.36 11.69
C PRO A 122 2.13 6.56 11.87
N GLU A 123 3.44 6.31 11.83
CA GLU A 123 4.45 7.37 11.77
C GLU A 123 4.32 8.11 10.44
N ILE A 124 4.43 9.42 10.48
CA ILE A 124 4.33 10.26 9.29
C ILE A 124 5.71 10.36 8.64
N THR A 125 5.77 9.95 7.39
CA THR A 125 6.93 10.16 6.52
C THR A 125 6.57 11.10 5.39
N THR A 126 7.52 11.91 4.96
CA THR A 126 7.29 12.92 3.94
C THR A 126 8.22 12.69 2.75
N TRP A 127 7.67 12.81 1.55
CA TRP A 127 8.43 12.76 0.31
C TRP A 127 8.62 14.17 -0.24
N ILE A 128 9.88 14.51 -0.48
CA ILE A 128 10.29 15.75 -1.15
C ILE A 128 11.05 15.35 -2.39
N LEU A 129 10.59 15.77 -3.57
CA LEU A 129 11.41 15.69 -4.76
C LEU A 129 12.50 16.76 -4.65
N SER A 130 13.71 16.31 -4.39
CA SER A 130 14.89 17.16 -4.51
C SER A 130 15.16 17.40 -5.99
N LEU A 131 14.58 18.46 -6.54
CA LEU A 131 15.07 19.01 -7.78
C LEU A 131 16.35 19.75 -7.45
N ILE A 132 17.46 19.40 -8.11
CA ILE A 132 18.82 19.92 -7.90
C ILE A 132 18.88 21.48 -7.93
N HIS A 133 17.85 22.15 -8.39
CA HIS A 133 17.76 23.61 -8.52
C HIS A 133 16.84 24.30 -7.51
N ILE A 134 16.29 23.61 -6.51
CA ILE A 134 15.39 24.23 -5.52
C ILE A 134 16.05 24.44 -4.17
N SER A 135 17.29 23.98 -3.99
CA SER A 135 18.04 24.15 -2.75
C SER A 135 19.06 25.30 -2.85
N GLU A 136 18.62 26.48 -3.22
CA GLU A 136 19.37 27.66 -2.84
C GLU A 136 18.69 28.34 -1.66
N PRO A 137 19.44 28.67 -0.60
CA PRO A 137 18.91 29.30 0.61
C PRO A 137 18.42 30.71 0.37
#